data_3a6988dd1f3e867e4d1699f87f308d60
#
_entry.id   3a6988dd1f3e867e4d1699f87f308d60
#
_cell.length_a   1.000
_cell.length_b   1.000
_cell.length_c   1.000
_cell.angle_alpha   90.00
_cell.angle_beta   90.00
_cell.angle_gamma   90.00
#
_symmetry.space_group_name_H-M   'P 1'
#
loop_
_entity.id
_entity.type
_entity.pdbx_description
1 polymer ?
#
loop_
_entity_poly.entity_id
_entity_poly.type
_entity_poly.pdbx_seq_one_letter_code
_entity_poly.pdbx_strand_id
1 'polypeptide(L)'
;MKRLSFVALLLLAVFMTSCDGLGGGDAANIDKSQIVGKWMTADGQYFEVYNSDGTGKEWDLRDDVTEDEASTFTWEFDEGAEDKFLKYYKMEINDAIVPQYCNILELTSTDFKYNNEGFRATYNLIRAD
;
A
#
# COMPACT_ATOMS: atom_id res chain seq x y z
N MET A 1 3.06 37.65 -35.29
CA MET A 1 3.39 36.67 -35.46
C MET A 1 4.41 36.13 -34.69
N LYS A 2 5.32 36.55 -34.62
CA LYS A 2 6.28 36.13 -33.87
C LYS A 2 5.93 35.97 -32.53
N ARG A 3 5.28 36.67 -32.03
CA ARG A 3 5.01 36.63 -30.74
C ARG A 3 4.48 35.35 -30.38
N LEU A 4 3.84 34.83 -31.12
CA LEU A 4 3.29 33.65 -30.81
C LEU A 4 4.25 32.69 -30.47
N SER A 5 5.18 32.70 -31.03
CA SER A 5 6.07 31.73 -30.80
C SER A 5 6.53 31.74 -29.43
N PHE A 6 6.72 32.80 -29.00
CA PHE A 6 7.27 32.80 -27.74
C PHE A 6 6.39 32.33 -26.80
N VAL A 7 5.37 32.41 -27.02
CA VAL A 7 4.43 32.03 -26.18
C VAL A 7 4.62 30.61 -25.96
N ALA A 8 4.73 29.99 -26.93
CA ALA A 8 4.82 28.63 -26.82
C ALA A 8 5.88 28.31 -25.92
N LEU A 9 6.83 28.91 -26.08
CA LEU A 9 7.86 28.53 -25.31
C LEU A 9 7.66 28.66 -23.94
N LEU A 10 7.07 29.54 -23.62
CA LEU A 10 6.96 29.67 -22.32
C LEU A 10 6.22 28.57 -21.81
N LEU A 11 5.43 28.05 -22.47
CA LEU A 11 4.72 27.06 -21.97
C LEU A 11 5.55 26.02 -21.52
N LEU A 12 6.33 25.73 -22.24
CA LEU A 12 7.11 24.72 -21.86
C LEU A 12 7.77 24.97 -20.71
N ALA A 13 8.15 25.91 -20.58
CA ALA A 13 8.91 26.19 -19.47
C ALA A 13 8.16 25.77 -18.38
N VAL A 14 7.09 26.04 -18.37
CA VAL A 14 6.35 25.73 -17.37
C VAL A 14 6.36 24.38 -17.00
N PHE A 15 6.28 23.59 -17.78
CA PHE A 15 6.21 22.34 -17.39
C PHE A 15 7.28 21.84 -16.75
N MET A 16 8.15 22.17 -17.14
CA MET A 16 9.21 21.64 -16.58
C MET A 16 9.14 21.77 -15.30
N THR A 17 8.65 22.48 -15.03
CA THR A 17 8.61 22.73 -13.77
C THR A 17 8.12 21.71 -13.16
N SER A 18 7.46 21.35 -13.63
CA SER A 18 6.92 20.45 -12.98
C SER A 18 7.77 19.54 -12.62
N CYS A 19 8.35 19.49 -13.14
CA CYS A 19 9.11 18.66 -12.82
C CYS A 19 9.51 18.71 -11.70
N ASP A 20 9.46 19.30 -11.54
CA ASP A 20 9.81 19.39 -10.53
C ASP A 20 9.55 18.60 -9.78
N GLY A 21 9.05 18.27 -10.06
CA GLY A 21 8.63 17.46 -9.38
C GLY A 21 9.62 16.95 -8.74
N LEU A 22 10.05 17.08 -9.10
CA LEU A 22 10.98 16.81 -8.57
C LEU A 22 10.97 16.38 -7.33
N GLY A 23 10.98 16.70 -6.74
CA GLY A 23 11.09 16.28 -5.48
C GLY A 23 10.04 15.43 -5.20
N GLY A 24 9.11 15.72 -5.63
CA GLY A 24 8.11 15.00 -5.27
C GLY A 24 8.24 13.59 -5.40
N GLY A 25 9.04 13.20 -6.05
CA GLY A 25 9.08 11.88 -6.21
C GLY A 25 8.81 11.06 -5.07
N ASP A 26 9.22 11.39 -4.07
CA ASP A 26 9.05 10.58 -3.00
C ASP A 26 7.68 10.46 -2.64
N ALA A 27 6.93 11.22 -2.97
CA ALA A 27 5.64 11.14 -2.52
C ALA A 27 4.99 10.09 -3.12
N ALA A 28 5.45 9.66 -3.83
CA ALA A 28 4.97 8.64 -4.19
C ALA A 28 3.77 8.19 -4.60
N ASN A 29 3.65 7.14 -4.85
CA ASN A 29 2.58 6.52 -5.45
C ASN A 29 1.75 5.84 -4.40
N ILE A 30 0.97 6.59 -3.70
CA ILE A 30 0.10 6.02 -2.69
C ILE A 30 -1.34 6.40 -3.00
N ASP A 31 -2.07 5.44 -3.55
CA ASP A 31 -3.49 5.62 -3.84
C ASP A 31 -4.23 4.68 -2.88
N LYS A 32 -4.74 5.23 -1.78
CA LYS A 32 -5.36 4.43 -0.75
C LYS A 32 -6.57 3.66 -1.22
N SER A 33 -7.23 4.11 -2.27
CA SER A 33 -8.40 3.42 -2.78
C SER A 33 -8.03 2.06 -3.37
N GLN A 34 -6.76 1.82 -3.61
CA GLN A 34 -6.33 0.58 -4.22
C GLN A 34 -6.07 -0.56 -3.22
N ILE A 35 -6.15 -0.29 -1.92
CA ILE A 35 -5.79 -1.32 -0.96
C ILE A 35 -6.76 -2.50 -0.94
N VAL A 36 -8.02 -2.26 -1.22
CA VAL A 36 -9.03 -3.31 -1.18
C VAL A 36 -8.79 -4.30 -2.31
N GLY A 37 -8.70 -5.57 -1.97
CA GLY A 37 -8.46 -6.60 -2.95
C GLY A 37 -7.52 -7.66 -2.43
N LYS A 38 -6.99 -8.48 -3.32
CA LYS A 38 -6.12 -9.57 -2.97
C LYS A 38 -4.71 -9.28 -3.46
N TRP A 39 -3.75 -9.50 -2.61
CA TRP A 39 -2.35 -9.18 -2.88
C TRP A 39 -1.49 -10.41 -2.60
N MET A 40 -0.35 -10.55 -3.28
CA MET A 40 0.53 -11.69 -3.05
C MET A 40 1.98 -11.33 -3.29
N THR A 41 2.89 -12.12 -2.75
CA THR A 41 4.30 -11.98 -3.08
C THR A 41 4.54 -12.47 -4.51
N ALA A 42 5.60 -12.03 -5.13
CA ALA A 42 5.86 -12.37 -6.53
C ALA A 42 5.98 -13.88 -6.76
N ASP A 43 6.39 -14.63 -5.75
CA ASP A 43 6.49 -16.07 -5.88
C ASP A 43 5.15 -16.78 -5.65
N GLY A 44 4.09 -16.04 -5.37
CA GLY A 44 2.76 -16.61 -5.19
C GLY A 44 2.60 -17.46 -3.97
N GLN A 45 3.41 -17.26 -2.94
CA GLN A 45 3.36 -18.10 -1.75
C GLN A 45 2.70 -17.43 -0.55
N TYR A 46 2.73 -16.11 -0.46
CA TYR A 46 2.14 -15.40 0.66
C TYR A 46 1.04 -14.47 0.14
N PHE A 47 -0.08 -14.42 0.83
CA PHE A 47 -1.25 -13.66 0.38
C PHE A 47 -1.84 -12.82 1.49
N GLU A 48 -2.40 -11.67 1.11
CA GLU A 48 -3.17 -10.82 2.00
C GLU A 48 -4.42 -10.37 1.28
N VAL A 49 -5.55 -10.35 1.95
CA VAL A 49 -6.80 -9.86 1.38
C VAL A 49 -7.31 -8.74 2.28
N TYR A 50 -7.67 -7.61 1.67
CA TYR A 50 -8.21 -6.47 2.38
C TYR A 50 -9.62 -6.22 1.87
N ASN A 51 -10.61 -6.30 2.75
CA ASN A 51 -12.01 -6.10 2.37
C ASN A 51 -12.44 -4.67 2.72
N SER A 52 -13.39 -4.15 1.96
CA SER A 52 -13.82 -2.76 2.14
C SER A 52 -14.50 -2.51 3.48
N ASP A 53 -14.92 -3.56 4.17
CA ASP A 53 -15.55 -3.40 5.46
C ASP A 53 -14.54 -3.35 6.61
N GLY A 54 -13.26 -3.34 6.32
CA GLY A 54 -12.23 -3.27 7.36
C GLY A 54 -11.77 -4.62 7.85
N THR A 55 -12.20 -5.71 7.25
CA THR A 55 -11.69 -7.03 7.61
C THR A 55 -10.66 -7.48 6.59
N GLY A 56 -9.89 -8.51 6.94
CA GLY A 56 -8.92 -9.06 6.03
C GLY A 56 -8.44 -10.41 6.50
N LYS A 57 -7.60 -11.04 5.70
CA LYS A 57 -7.01 -12.31 6.05
C LYS A 57 -5.68 -12.47 5.36
N GLU A 58 -4.83 -13.33 5.89
CA GLU A 58 -3.54 -13.57 5.31
C GLU A 58 -3.13 -15.01 5.52
N TRP A 59 -2.36 -15.58 4.62
CA TRP A 59 -1.89 -16.94 4.74
C TRP A 59 -0.58 -17.11 3.97
N ASP A 60 0.21 -18.12 4.35
CA ASP A 60 1.51 -18.34 3.74
C ASP A 60 1.62 -19.83 3.39
N LEU A 61 1.66 -20.13 2.11
CA LEU A 61 1.75 -21.51 1.65
C LEU A 61 3.08 -22.15 2.04
N ARG A 62 4.11 -21.33 2.30
CA ARG A 62 5.39 -21.87 2.73
C ARG A 62 5.29 -22.49 4.11
N ASP A 63 4.30 -22.05 4.90
CA ASP A 63 4.09 -22.59 6.23
C ASP A 63 2.98 -23.65 6.21
N ASP A 64 2.61 -24.11 5.01
CA ASP A 64 1.58 -25.12 4.87
C ASP A 64 0.22 -24.61 5.33
N VAL A 65 -0.01 -23.33 5.23
CA VAL A 65 -1.28 -22.72 5.59
C VAL A 65 -1.99 -22.30 4.32
N THR A 66 -3.21 -22.81 4.13
CA THR A 66 -3.99 -22.48 2.93
C THR A 66 -4.98 -21.39 3.26
N GLU A 67 -5.66 -20.92 2.24
CA GLU A 67 -6.61 -19.83 2.41
C GLU A 67 -7.70 -20.21 3.43
N ASP A 68 -8.12 -21.46 3.47
CA ASP A 68 -9.16 -21.89 4.40
C ASP A 68 -8.68 -21.79 5.85
N GLU A 69 -7.38 -21.76 6.06
CA GLU A 69 -6.82 -21.67 7.40
C GLU A 69 -6.23 -20.31 7.67
N ALA A 70 -6.54 -19.32 6.84
CA ALA A 70 -5.95 -17.99 6.92
C ALA A 70 -6.17 -17.34 8.28
N SER A 71 -5.19 -16.58 8.71
CA SER A 71 -5.33 -15.75 9.90
C SER A 71 -6.12 -14.51 9.53
N THR A 72 -7.02 -14.10 10.38
CA THR A 72 -7.84 -12.93 10.10
C THR A 72 -7.33 -11.71 10.85
N PHE A 73 -7.62 -10.53 10.33
CA PHE A 73 -7.28 -9.28 10.98
C PHE A 73 -8.33 -8.23 10.62
N THR A 74 -8.28 -7.10 11.30
CA THR A 74 -9.04 -5.93 10.84
C THR A 74 -8.03 -4.85 10.54
N TRP A 75 -8.42 -3.86 9.77
CA TRP A 75 -7.51 -2.82 9.34
C TRP A 75 -8.23 -1.49 9.17
N GLU A 76 -7.47 -0.42 9.23
CA GLU A 76 -8.00 0.91 8.98
C GLU A 76 -6.85 1.85 8.64
N PHE A 77 -7.10 2.89 7.89
CA PHE A 77 -6.08 3.88 7.63
C PHE A 77 -5.90 4.74 8.88
N ASP A 78 -4.68 5.24 9.08
CA ASP A 78 -4.39 6.14 10.17
C ASP A 78 -4.80 7.53 9.73
N GLU A 79 -5.79 8.12 10.37
CA GLU A 79 -6.26 9.42 9.98
C GLU A 79 -5.23 10.51 10.19
N GLY A 80 -4.25 10.29 10.99
CA GLY A 80 -3.22 11.29 11.23
C GLY A 80 -2.09 11.29 10.23
N ALA A 81 -2.06 10.36 9.28
CA ALA A 81 -0.97 10.27 8.33
C ALA A 81 -1.45 9.72 7.02
N GLU A 82 -0.96 10.28 5.92
CA GLU A 82 -1.40 9.87 4.60
C GLU A 82 -0.81 8.53 4.17
N ASP A 83 0.26 8.12 4.77
CA ASP A 83 0.97 6.94 4.33
C ASP A 83 1.01 5.84 5.38
N LYS A 84 0.03 5.80 6.27
CA LYS A 84 0.03 4.79 7.32
C LYS A 84 -1.31 4.09 7.46
N PHE A 85 -1.25 2.85 7.89
CA PHE A 85 -2.48 2.12 8.23
C PHE A 85 -2.16 1.20 9.39
N LEU A 86 -3.21 0.68 10.03
CA LEU A 86 -3.07 -0.20 11.17
C LEU A 86 -3.73 -1.52 10.86
N LYS A 87 -3.08 -2.60 11.30
CA LYS A 87 -3.68 -3.93 11.25
C LYS A 87 -3.83 -4.39 12.67
N TYR A 88 -4.97 -5.00 13.00
CA TYR A 88 -5.25 -5.44 14.34
C TYR A 88 -5.42 -6.95 14.34
N TYR A 89 -4.64 -7.64 15.13
CA TYR A 89 -4.71 -9.08 15.24
C TYR A 89 -5.24 -9.46 16.61
N LYS A 90 -6.07 -10.50 16.67
CA LYS A 90 -6.63 -10.95 17.91
C LYS A 90 -5.81 -12.12 18.40
N MET A 91 -5.32 -12.05 19.62
CA MET A 91 -4.52 -13.13 20.18
C MET A 91 -5.44 -14.25 20.62
N GLU A 92 -5.11 -15.47 20.27
CA GLU A 92 -5.97 -16.57 20.63
C GLU A 92 -5.94 -16.87 22.10
N ILE A 93 -4.83 -16.62 22.74
CA ILE A 93 -4.71 -16.97 24.13
C ILE A 93 -5.56 -16.16 25.08
N ASN A 94 -5.78 -14.91 24.82
CA ASN A 94 -6.56 -14.08 25.73
C ASN A 94 -7.45 -13.08 25.04
N ASP A 95 -7.67 -13.24 23.73
CA ASP A 95 -8.52 -12.36 22.94
C ASP A 95 -8.06 -10.91 22.94
N ALA A 96 -6.83 -10.64 23.32
CA ALA A 96 -6.32 -9.28 23.28
C ALA A 96 -6.11 -8.83 21.83
N ILE A 97 -6.38 -7.58 21.56
CA ILE A 97 -6.18 -7.02 20.22
C ILE A 97 -4.80 -6.39 20.18
N VAL A 98 -3.99 -6.79 19.20
CA VAL A 98 -2.64 -6.30 19.06
C VAL A 98 -2.54 -5.45 17.82
N PRO A 99 -2.31 -4.14 17.95
CA PRO A 99 -2.18 -3.27 16.80
C PRO A 99 -0.81 -3.37 16.15
N GLN A 100 -0.77 -3.34 14.84
CA GLN A 100 0.47 -3.32 14.08
C GLN A 100 0.46 -2.05 13.23
N TYR A 101 1.48 -1.20 13.43
CA TYR A 101 1.57 0.06 12.70
C TYR A 101 2.32 -0.19 11.40
N CYS A 102 1.71 0.18 10.29
CA CYS A 102 2.23 -0.10 8.97
C CYS A 102 2.45 1.17 8.18
N ASN A 103 3.62 1.30 7.57
CA ASN A 103 3.96 2.46 6.75
C ASN A 103 3.87 2.07 5.29
N ILE A 104 3.06 2.78 4.51
CA ILE A 104 2.88 2.47 3.10
C ILE A 104 4.04 3.08 2.33
N LEU A 105 4.75 2.28 1.56
CA LEU A 105 5.84 2.74 0.74
C LEU A 105 5.38 2.94 -0.70
N GLU A 106 4.43 2.15 -1.15
CA GLU A 106 3.87 2.29 -2.48
C GLU A 106 2.53 1.59 -2.50
N LEU A 107 1.52 2.18 -3.13
CA LEU A 107 0.22 1.53 -3.28
C LEU A 107 -0.41 2.03 -4.57
N THR A 108 -0.45 1.17 -5.57
CA THR A 108 -1.00 1.48 -6.87
C THR A 108 -2.00 0.37 -7.25
N SER A 109 -2.50 0.38 -8.44
CA SER A 109 -3.41 -0.67 -8.87
C SER A 109 -2.74 -2.03 -8.99
N THR A 110 -1.41 -2.08 -9.06
CA THR A 110 -0.69 -3.32 -9.27
C THR A 110 0.29 -3.67 -8.16
N ASP A 111 0.73 -2.68 -7.37
CA ASP A 111 1.78 -2.89 -6.38
C ASP A 111 1.41 -2.36 -5.02
N PHE A 112 1.74 -3.09 -3.99
CA PHE A 112 1.49 -2.66 -2.62
C PHE A 112 2.73 -3.02 -1.79
N LYS A 113 3.47 -2.01 -1.38
CA LYS A 113 4.66 -2.20 -0.58
C LYS A 113 4.49 -1.48 0.73
N TYR A 114 4.73 -2.15 1.82
CA TYR A 114 4.61 -1.50 3.11
C TYR A 114 5.56 -2.14 4.13
N ASN A 115 5.85 -1.41 5.17
CA ASN A 115 6.67 -1.87 6.25
C ASN A 115 5.82 -2.02 7.50
N ASN A 116 5.86 -3.18 8.14
CA ASN A 116 5.14 -3.42 9.39
C ASN A 116 6.14 -3.20 10.51
N GLU A 117 5.94 -2.14 11.30
CA GLU A 117 6.89 -1.81 12.34
C GLU A 117 6.92 -2.86 13.45
N GLY A 118 5.80 -3.44 13.77
CA GLY A 118 5.74 -4.41 14.84
C GLY A 118 6.52 -5.68 14.51
N PHE A 119 6.42 -6.15 13.27
CA PHE A 119 7.12 -7.34 12.86
C PHE A 119 8.50 -7.02 12.27
N ARG A 120 8.80 -5.74 12.06
CA ARG A 120 10.05 -5.30 11.46
C ARG A 120 10.24 -5.98 10.11
N ALA A 121 9.19 -6.03 9.34
CA ALA A 121 9.19 -6.69 8.05
C ALA A 121 8.64 -5.79 6.96
N THR A 122 9.22 -5.87 5.78
CA THR A 122 8.75 -5.13 4.62
C THR A 122 8.13 -6.12 3.66
N TYR A 123 6.92 -5.79 3.22
CA TYR A 123 6.18 -6.65 2.30
C TYR A 123 6.13 -5.98 0.92
N ASN A 124 6.51 -6.75 -0.09
CA ASN A 124 6.45 -6.29 -1.47
C ASN A 124 5.44 -7.17 -2.17
N LEU A 125 4.25 -6.64 -2.38
CA LEU A 125 3.15 -7.42 -2.90
C LEU A 125 2.69 -6.91 -4.25
N ILE A 126 2.12 -7.79 -5.04
CA ILE A 126 1.55 -7.45 -6.34
C ILE A 126 0.09 -7.86 -6.31
N ARG A 127 -0.69 -7.27 -7.17
CA ARG A 127 -2.13 -7.54 -7.21
C ARG A 127 -2.37 -8.99 -7.63
N ALA A 128 -3.23 -9.67 -6.91
CA ALA A 128 -3.50 -11.08 -7.14
C ALA A 128 -4.89 -11.36 -7.66
N ASP A 129 -5.77 -10.36 -7.73
CA ASP A 129 -7.13 -10.60 -8.22
C ASP A 129 -7.42 -9.91 -9.56
#